data_bec5ec3a5c8c50ac18811187e39f2056
#
_entry.id   bec5ec3a5c8c50ac18811187e39f2056
#
_cell.length_a   1.000
_cell.length_b   1.000
_cell.length_c   1.000
_cell.angle_alpha   90.00
_cell.angle_beta   90.00
_cell.angle_gamma   90.00
#
_symmetry.space_group_name_H-M   'P 1'
#
loop_
_entity.id
_entity.type
_entity.pdbx_description
1 polymer ?
#
loop_
_entity_poly.entity_id
_entity_poly.type
_entity_poly.pdbx_seq_one_letter_code
_entity_poly.pdbx_strand_id
1 'polypeptide(L)'
;SQHGPLVSIGGSLTASLDVYDSLHNYRRPNARPDYSAQAWLCHWSPRGHKAVAELVAADPLDACSSHKNAAPLRGRVVLVKRGQCPLATKALLAQRAGALGVVIADNGKCTALDQYCVPGADRSRGEAWARLDLQRPWAGVHIPVVLVLADSAAHVLEHFPVGDGMNSTIPHSEFVVADESEEAGKGGEL
;
A
#
# COMPACT_ATOMS: atom_id res chain seq x y z
N SER A 1 6.44 -8.24 21.78
CA SER A 1 5.91 -8.73 20.53
C SER A 1 6.42 -7.88 19.37
N GLN A 2 6.80 -8.51 18.29
CA GLN A 2 7.55 -7.91 17.17
C GLN A 2 6.69 -7.86 15.89
N HIS A 3 5.38 -7.76 16.03
CA HIS A 3 4.49 -7.69 14.89
C HIS A 3 4.31 -6.26 14.44
N GLY A 4 4.32 -6.03 13.13
CA GLY A 4 3.92 -4.77 12.54
C GLY A 4 2.43 -4.50 12.71
N PRO A 5 2.00 -3.27 12.43
CA PRO A 5 0.58 -2.94 12.44
C PRO A 5 -0.13 -3.66 11.29
N LEU A 6 -1.41 -3.96 11.49
CA LEU A 6 -2.28 -4.40 10.41
C LEU A 6 -2.79 -3.17 9.66
N VAL A 7 -2.77 -3.22 8.34
CA VAL A 7 -3.30 -2.13 7.51
C VAL A 7 -4.35 -2.64 6.54
N SER A 8 -5.28 -1.76 6.19
CA SER A 8 -6.22 -1.92 5.08
C SER A 8 -5.96 -0.81 4.08
N ILE A 9 -5.72 -1.17 2.82
CA ILE A 9 -5.49 -0.25 1.71
C ILE A 9 -6.36 -0.61 0.52
N GLY A 10 -6.67 0.37 -0.30
CA GLY A 10 -7.41 0.20 -1.53
C GLY A 10 -8.71 0.97 -1.53
N GLY A 11 -9.54 0.71 -2.51
CA GLY A 11 -10.83 1.37 -2.72
C GLY A 11 -11.20 1.47 -4.19
N SER A 12 -12.41 1.96 -4.46
CA SER A 12 -12.93 2.15 -5.83
C SER A 12 -12.81 3.59 -6.29
N LEU A 13 -13.43 4.52 -5.60
CA LEU A 13 -13.44 5.96 -5.92
C LEU A 13 -12.49 6.74 -5.02
N THR A 14 -12.45 6.38 -3.74
CA THR A 14 -11.56 6.95 -2.74
C THR A 14 -10.69 5.85 -2.17
N ALA A 15 -9.50 6.21 -1.72
CA ALA A 15 -8.60 5.28 -1.06
C ALA A 15 -8.20 5.83 0.30
N SER A 16 -7.92 4.93 1.20
CA SER A 16 -7.36 5.24 2.51
C SER A 16 -6.26 4.26 2.87
N LEU A 17 -5.42 4.66 3.78
CA LEU A 17 -4.56 3.79 4.56
C LEU A 17 -5.11 3.77 5.98
N ASP A 18 -5.72 2.67 6.36
CA ASP A 18 -6.24 2.45 7.70
C ASP A 18 -5.29 1.54 8.47
N VAL A 19 -4.87 1.98 9.63
CA VAL A 19 -3.85 1.31 10.45
C VAL A 19 -4.47 0.87 11.76
N TYR A 20 -4.31 -0.41 12.07
CA TYR A 20 -4.71 -1.04 13.33
C TYR A 20 -3.46 -1.53 14.04
N ASP A 21 -3.35 -1.31 15.33
CA ASP A 21 -2.17 -1.71 16.11
C ASP A 21 -1.98 -3.23 16.14
N SER A 22 -3.08 -3.99 15.96
CA SER A 22 -3.05 -5.44 15.95
C SER A 22 -4.19 -6.05 15.15
N LEU A 23 -4.02 -7.31 14.74
CA LEU A 23 -5.07 -8.12 14.14
C LEU A 23 -6.27 -8.29 15.09
N HIS A 24 -6.00 -8.40 16.40
CA HIS A 24 -7.04 -8.49 17.41
C HIS A 24 -7.96 -7.26 17.39
N ASN A 25 -7.39 -6.06 17.34
CA ASN A 25 -8.18 -4.83 17.26
C ASN A 25 -8.95 -4.71 15.95
N TYR A 26 -8.35 -5.10 14.83
CA TYR A 26 -9.03 -5.15 13.54
C TYR A 26 -10.27 -6.06 13.54
N ARG A 27 -10.20 -7.20 14.22
CA ARG A 27 -11.27 -8.20 14.27
C ARG A 27 -12.38 -7.87 15.27
N ARG A 28 -12.25 -6.82 16.07
CA ARG A 28 -13.31 -6.42 16.99
C ARG A 28 -14.57 -6.03 16.24
N PRO A 29 -15.77 -6.34 16.78
CA PRO A 29 -17.03 -5.79 16.27
C PRO A 29 -16.94 -4.25 16.25
N ASN A 30 -17.33 -3.63 15.13
CA ASN A 30 -17.23 -2.19 14.93
C ASN A 30 -15.81 -1.61 15.10
N ALA A 31 -14.81 -2.37 14.70
CA ALA A 31 -13.41 -1.95 14.75
C ALA A 31 -13.23 -0.60 14.03
N ARG A 32 -12.45 0.28 14.66
CA ARG A 32 -12.02 1.54 14.06
C ARG A 32 -10.51 1.53 13.96
N PRO A 33 -9.94 2.08 12.89
CA PRO A 33 -8.49 2.21 12.81
C PRO A 33 -7.94 3.12 13.91
N ASP A 34 -6.77 2.79 14.41
CA ASP A 34 -6.02 3.63 15.34
C ASP A 34 -5.44 4.87 14.66
N TYR A 35 -5.22 4.77 13.36
CA TYR A 35 -4.83 5.86 12.49
C TYR A 35 -5.41 5.65 11.09
N SER A 36 -5.83 6.72 10.46
CA SER A 36 -6.31 6.70 9.08
C SER A 36 -5.73 7.87 8.32
N ALA A 37 -5.17 7.60 7.15
CA ALA A 37 -4.66 8.61 6.26
C ALA A 37 -5.35 8.55 4.91
N GLN A 38 -5.55 9.72 4.31
CA GLN A 38 -5.93 9.77 2.92
C GLN A 38 -4.83 9.16 2.06
N ALA A 39 -5.23 8.31 1.13
CA ALA A 39 -4.34 7.71 0.14
C ALA A 39 -4.92 7.92 -1.26
N TRP A 40 -4.09 7.79 -2.26
CA TRP A 40 -4.48 7.89 -3.66
C TRP A 40 -4.12 6.59 -4.36
N LEU A 41 -5.12 5.96 -4.98
CA LEU A 41 -4.87 4.84 -5.88
C LEU A 41 -4.02 5.30 -7.05
N CYS A 42 -2.97 4.57 -7.35
CA CYS A 42 -2.27 4.75 -8.62
C CYS A 42 -3.26 4.53 -9.75
N HIS A 43 -3.16 5.31 -10.84
CA HIS A 43 -4.12 5.24 -11.95
C HIS A 43 -4.23 3.83 -12.55
N TRP A 44 -3.16 3.09 -12.52
CA TRP A 44 -3.04 1.72 -13.02
C TRP A 44 -3.25 0.66 -11.94
N SER A 45 -3.52 1.06 -10.70
CA SER A 45 -3.85 0.11 -9.63
C SER A 45 -5.22 -0.52 -9.88
N PRO A 46 -5.40 -1.81 -9.58
CA PRO A 46 -6.72 -2.42 -9.55
C PRO A 46 -7.66 -1.65 -8.62
N ARG A 47 -8.90 -1.51 -9.02
CA ARG A 47 -9.96 -0.85 -8.26
C ARG A 47 -10.96 -1.87 -7.76
N GLY A 48 -11.68 -1.53 -6.69
CA GLY A 48 -12.68 -2.40 -6.11
C GLY A 48 -12.12 -3.51 -5.23
N HIS A 49 -10.81 -3.45 -4.91
CA HIS A 49 -10.15 -4.42 -4.06
C HIS A 49 -9.48 -3.72 -2.87
N LYS A 50 -9.54 -4.36 -1.71
CA LYS A 50 -8.79 -3.96 -0.54
C LYS A 50 -7.79 -5.04 -0.17
N ALA A 51 -6.57 -4.65 0.17
CA ALA A 51 -5.59 -5.53 0.77
C ALA A 51 -5.55 -5.27 2.29
N VAL A 52 -5.75 -6.31 3.07
CA VAL A 52 -5.69 -6.26 4.53
C VAL A 52 -4.60 -7.21 4.99
N ALA A 53 -3.54 -6.67 5.54
CA ALA A 53 -2.38 -7.45 5.96
C ALA A 53 -1.47 -6.65 6.91
N GLU A 54 -0.53 -7.32 7.51
CA GLU A 54 0.56 -6.66 8.24
C GLU A 54 1.38 -5.78 7.31
N LEU A 55 1.71 -4.57 7.77
CA LEU A 55 2.58 -3.64 7.05
C LEU A 55 4.03 -3.94 7.36
N VAL A 56 4.83 -4.14 6.34
CA VAL A 56 6.28 -4.34 6.43
C VAL A 56 6.99 -3.39 5.47
N ALA A 57 8.18 -2.96 5.83
CA ALA A 57 9.00 -2.14 4.97
C ALA A 57 9.84 -3.01 4.02
N ALA A 58 9.96 -2.58 2.77
CA ALA A 58 10.87 -3.20 1.81
C ALA A 58 12.33 -2.95 2.19
N ASP A 59 13.20 -3.89 1.85
CA ASP A 59 14.64 -3.71 1.93
C ASP A 59 15.28 -4.09 0.57
N PRO A 60 15.80 -3.15 -0.20
CA PRO A 60 15.90 -1.70 0.10
C PRO A 60 14.54 -1.00 0.08
N LEU A 61 14.41 0.08 0.85
CA LEU A 61 13.12 0.79 1.03
C LEU A 61 12.63 1.44 -0.28
N ASP A 62 13.53 1.85 -1.18
CA ASP A 62 13.16 2.37 -2.49
C ASP A 62 12.56 1.29 -3.42
N ALA A 63 12.78 0.02 -3.11
CA ALA A 63 12.26 -1.13 -3.87
C ALA A 63 12.60 -1.09 -5.37
N CYS A 64 13.77 -0.55 -5.73
CA CYS A 64 14.24 -0.44 -7.12
C CYS A 64 15.07 -1.64 -7.60
N SER A 65 15.37 -2.56 -6.69
CA SER A 65 16.08 -3.80 -6.96
C SER A 65 15.40 -4.97 -6.24
N SER A 66 15.86 -6.18 -6.51
CA SER A 66 15.34 -7.36 -5.81
C SER A 66 15.41 -7.18 -4.30
N HIS A 67 14.33 -7.52 -3.62
CA HIS A 67 14.24 -7.36 -2.17
C HIS A 67 15.17 -8.33 -1.45
N LYS A 68 15.93 -7.82 -0.50
CA LYS A 68 16.74 -8.65 0.42
C LYS A 68 15.85 -9.43 1.37
N ASN A 69 14.65 -8.90 1.67
CA ASN A 69 13.65 -9.51 2.54
C ASN A 69 12.45 -10.08 1.77
N ALA A 70 12.66 -10.64 0.58
CA ALA A 70 11.57 -11.09 -0.29
C ALA A 70 10.62 -12.10 0.38
N ALA A 71 11.15 -13.08 1.11
CA ALA A 71 10.34 -14.09 1.80
C ALA A 71 9.40 -13.47 2.87
N PRO A 72 9.86 -12.57 3.75
CA PRO A 72 9.00 -11.85 4.68
C PRO A 72 7.94 -10.94 4.05
N LEU A 73 8.08 -10.55 2.79
CA LEU A 73 7.09 -9.72 2.10
C LEU A 73 5.86 -10.50 1.66
N ARG A 74 5.96 -11.82 1.55
CA ARG A 74 4.84 -12.66 1.10
C ARG A 74 3.65 -12.55 2.04
N GLY A 75 2.47 -12.27 1.45
CA GLY A 75 1.23 -12.13 2.20
C GLY A 75 1.14 -10.85 3.03
N ARG A 76 1.99 -9.84 2.77
CA ARG A 76 2.02 -8.57 3.48
C ARG A 76 1.67 -7.41 2.57
N VAL A 77 1.34 -6.28 3.18
CA VAL A 77 1.34 -4.97 2.51
C VAL A 77 2.72 -4.36 2.70
N VAL A 78 3.33 -3.95 1.61
CA VAL A 78 4.73 -3.51 1.58
C VAL A 78 4.81 -2.00 1.51
N LEU A 79 5.52 -1.40 2.46
CA LEU A 79 5.85 0.03 2.45
C LEU A 79 7.11 0.24 1.62
N VAL A 80 7.02 1.11 0.61
CA VAL A 80 8.15 1.52 -0.22
C VAL A 80 8.22 3.03 -0.28
N LYS A 81 9.40 3.56 -0.55
CA LYS A 81 9.62 5.00 -0.71
C LYS A 81 9.63 5.40 -2.18
N ARG A 82 8.99 6.52 -2.51
CA ARG A 82 9.07 7.14 -3.82
C ARG A 82 10.50 7.60 -4.12
N GLY A 83 10.90 7.50 -5.38
CA GLY A 83 12.19 7.94 -5.87
C GLY A 83 13.03 6.79 -6.45
N GLN A 84 14.07 7.14 -7.16
CA GLN A 84 15.10 6.27 -7.75
C GLN A 84 14.67 5.43 -8.95
N CYS A 85 13.42 5.01 -9.04
CA CYS A 85 12.90 4.23 -10.18
C CYS A 85 11.39 4.44 -10.33
N PRO A 86 10.80 3.99 -11.46
CA PRO A 86 9.36 4.07 -11.69
C PRO A 86 8.53 3.40 -10.60
N LEU A 87 7.39 3.96 -10.28
CA LEU A 87 6.48 3.44 -9.25
C LEU A 87 5.96 2.05 -9.63
N ALA A 88 5.69 1.82 -10.91
CA ALA A 88 5.30 0.50 -11.40
C ALA A 88 6.37 -0.56 -11.16
N THR A 89 7.64 -0.21 -11.27
CA THR A 89 8.76 -1.12 -10.98
C THR A 89 8.73 -1.56 -9.51
N LYS A 90 8.49 -0.63 -8.59
CA LYS A 90 8.37 -0.93 -7.17
C LYS A 90 7.22 -1.90 -6.90
N ALA A 91 6.06 -1.63 -7.50
CA ALA A 91 4.88 -2.47 -7.35
C ALA A 91 5.10 -3.88 -7.92
N LEU A 92 5.69 -4.00 -9.11
CA LEU A 92 5.97 -5.29 -9.74
C LEU A 92 6.96 -6.13 -8.94
N LEU A 93 8.01 -5.52 -8.40
CA LEU A 93 8.97 -6.24 -7.57
C LEU A 93 8.34 -6.74 -6.26
N ALA A 94 7.53 -5.92 -5.61
CA ALA A 94 6.78 -6.33 -4.43
C ALA A 94 5.79 -7.46 -4.75
N GLN A 95 5.05 -7.34 -5.85
CA GLN A 95 4.12 -8.38 -6.30
C GLN A 95 4.82 -9.71 -6.58
N ARG A 96 5.97 -9.68 -7.22
CA ARG A 96 6.79 -10.88 -7.46
C ARG A 96 7.28 -11.53 -6.18
N ALA A 97 7.49 -10.74 -5.13
CA ALA A 97 7.82 -11.23 -3.80
C ALA A 97 6.59 -11.81 -3.06
N GLY A 98 5.40 -11.71 -3.63
CA GLY A 98 4.17 -12.25 -3.06
C GLY A 98 3.41 -11.26 -2.17
N ALA A 99 3.71 -9.96 -2.24
CA ALA A 99 2.96 -8.94 -1.53
C ALA A 99 1.48 -8.90 -1.96
N LEU A 100 0.60 -8.57 -1.02
CA LEU A 100 -0.84 -8.40 -1.28
C LEU A 100 -1.21 -6.97 -1.68
N GLY A 101 -0.35 -6.02 -1.38
CA GLY A 101 -0.54 -4.62 -1.72
C GLY A 101 0.72 -3.81 -1.46
N VAL A 102 0.74 -2.58 -1.95
CA VAL A 102 1.88 -1.67 -1.80
C VAL A 102 1.40 -0.31 -1.34
N VAL A 103 2.06 0.23 -0.33
CA VAL A 103 1.95 1.62 0.09
C VAL A 103 3.21 2.35 -0.35
N ILE A 104 3.05 3.35 -1.21
CA ILE A 104 4.15 4.20 -1.65
C ILE A 104 4.15 5.44 -0.76
N ALA A 105 5.20 5.59 0.04
CA ALA A 105 5.43 6.82 0.80
C ALA A 105 6.02 7.89 -0.11
N ASP A 106 5.34 9.03 -0.25
CA ASP A 106 5.85 10.15 -1.00
C ASP A 106 7.16 10.67 -0.39
N ASN A 107 7.96 11.32 -1.20
CA ASN A 107 9.26 11.89 -0.79
C ASN A 107 9.18 13.38 -0.39
N GLY A 108 7.98 13.89 -0.14
CA GLY A 108 7.73 15.30 0.22
C GLY A 108 7.42 16.21 -0.95
N LYS A 109 7.43 15.72 -2.18
CA LYS A 109 7.09 16.51 -3.38
C LYS A 109 5.60 16.69 -3.58
N CYS A 110 4.78 15.83 -3.01
CA CYS A 110 3.34 15.90 -3.10
C CYS A 110 2.71 16.57 -1.88
N THR A 111 1.59 17.24 -2.10
CA THR A 111 0.74 17.78 -1.03
C THR A 111 -0.69 17.29 -1.22
N ALA A 112 -1.50 17.39 -0.18
CA ALA A 112 -2.92 17.02 -0.25
C ALA A 112 -3.72 17.81 -1.28
N LEU A 113 -3.22 18.98 -1.68
CA LEU A 113 -3.86 19.85 -2.66
C LEU A 113 -3.39 19.60 -4.10
N ASP A 114 -2.37 18.77 -4.29
CA ASP A 114 -1.78 18.54 -5.61
C ASP A 114 -2.38 17.32 -6.28
N GLN A 115 -3.48 17.53 -6.98
CA GLN A 115 -4.18 16.49 -7.74
C GLN A 115 -3.33 15.84 -8.85
N TYR A 116 -2.23 16.46 -9.24
CA TYR A 116 -1.33 15.95 -10.30
C TYR A 116 -0.19 15.08 -9.78
N CYS A 117 -0.09 14.95 -8.49
CA CYS A 117 0.95 14.14 -7.86
C CYS A 117 0.63 12.65 -7.81
N VAL A 118 -0.59 12.28 -8.21
CA VAL A 118 -1.03 10.89 -8.22
C VAL A 118 -0.22 10.10 -9.25
N PRO A 119 0.34 8.95 -8.87
CA PRO A 119 1.12 8.12 -9.79
C PRO A 119 0.33 7.70 -11.02
N GLY A 120 0.92 7.87 -12.20
CA GLY A 120 0.27 7.60 -13.48
C GLY A 120 -0.52 8.77 -14.05
N ALA A 121 -0.63 9.89 -13.34
CA ALA A 121 -1.12 11.13 -13.93
C ALA A 121 -0.08 11.73 -14.89
N ASP A 122 -0.53 12.32 -16.00
CA ASP A 122 0.32 12.84 -17.08
C ASP A 122 1.32 13.92 -16.66
N ARG A 123 1.30 14.34 -15.40
CA ARG A 123 2.07 15.47 -14.91
C ARG A 123 2.80 15.17 -13.62
N SER A 124 3.44 14.01 -13.54
CA SER A 124 4.38 13.76 -12.46
C SER A 124 5.56 14.73 -12.61
N ARG A 125 5.64 15.64 -11.66
CA ARG A 125 6.51 16.81 -11.74
C ARG A 125 7.99 16.44 -11.80
N GLY A 126 8.60 16.64 -12.96
CA GLY A 126 10.05 16.78 -13.10
C GLY A 126 10.91 15.59 -12.72
N GLU A 127 10.32 14.43 -12.48
CA GLU A 127 11.08 13.21 -12.23
C GLU A 127 11.35 12.52 -13.56
N ALA A 128 12.61 12.34 -13.92
CA ALA A 128 13.01 11.80 -15.22
C ALA A 128 12.42 10.41 -15.51
N TRP A 129 12.19 9.62 -14.48
CA TRP A 129 11.61 8.28 -14.57
C TRP A 129 10.07 8.28 -14.57
N ALA A 130 9.42 9.38 -14.28
CA ALA A 130 7.97 9.48 -14.30
C ALA A 130 7.37 9.20 -15.68
N ARG A 131 8.11 9.54 -16.74
CA ARG A 131 7.73 9.18 -18.11
C ARG A 131 7.72 7.69 -18.36
N LEU A 132 8.52 6.92 -17.62
CA LEU A 132 8.58 5.47 -17.74
C LEU A 132 7.34 4.80 -17.17
N ASP A 133 6.69 5.41 -16.17
CA ASP A 133 5.40 4.93 -15.64
C ASP A 133 4.28 5.00 -16.70
N LEU A 134 4.42 5.85 -17.71
CA LEU A 134 3.47 5.95 -18.82
C LEU A 134 3.67 4.86 -19.88
N GLN A 135 4.76 4.11 -19.84
CA GLN A 135 5.11 3.09 -20.83
C GLN A 135 4.50 1.71 -20.58
N ARG A 136 3.40 1.64 -19.83
CA ARG A 136 2.62 0.41 -19.56
C ARG A 136 3.34 -0.79 -18.91
N PRO A 137 4.49 -0.69 -18.21
CA PRO A 137 4.98 -1.80 -17.41
C PRO A 137 3.98 -2.18 -16.30
N TRP A 138 3.14 -1.23 -15.91
CA TRP A 138 2.09 -1.35 -14.93
C TRP A 138 0.94 -2.31 -15.35
N ALA A 139 0.84 -2.69 -16.61
CA ALA A 139 -0.19 -3.65 -17.06
C ALA A 139 -0.09 -5.00 -16.36
N GLY A 140 1.07 -5.34 -15.81
CA GLY A 140 1.28 -6.55 -15.02
C GLY A 140 0.97 -6.41 -13.54
N VAL A 141 0.56 -5.24 -13.05
CA VAL A 141 0.25 -5.02 -11.63
C VAL A 141 -1.19 -5.43 -11.34
N HIS A 142 -1.36 -6.38 -10.43
CA HIS A 142 -2.66 -6.98 -10.07
C HIS A 142 -3.02 -6.80 -8.59
N ILE A 143 -2.16 -6.17 -7.81
CA ILE A 143 -2.36 -5.89 -6.39
C ILE A 143 -2.66 -4.42 -6.18
N PRO A 144 -3.43 -4.03 -5.14
CA PRO A 144 -3.69 -2.63 -4.83
C PRO A 144 -2.40 -1.86 -4.53
N VAL A 145 -2.26 -0.68 -5.12
CA VAL A 145 -1.11 0.21 -4.93
C VAL A 145 -1.63 1.61 -4.64
N VAL A 146 -1.30 2.12 -3.47
CA VAL A 146 -1.70 3.44 -3.02
C VAL A 146 -0.50 4.30 -2.71
N LEU A 147 -0.64 5.61 -2.93
CA LEU A 147 0.32 6.62 -2.49
C LEU A 147 -0.20 7.30 -1.23
N VAL A 148 0.66 7.52 -0.26
CA VAL A 148 0.40 8.36 0.91
C VAL A 148 1.41 9.50 0.98
N LEU A 149 1.03 10.62 1.61
CA LEU A 149 1.93 11.74 1.80
C LEU A 149 3.08 11.38 2.74
N ALA A 150 4.19 12.09 2.60
CA ALA A 150 5.37 11.88 3.43
C ALA A 150 5.07 11.98 4.93
N ASP A 151 4.25 12.94 5.34
CA ASP A 151 3.87 13.14 6.74
C ASP A 151 3.05 11.97 7.28
N SER A 152 2.15 11.41 6.47
CA SER A 152 1.35 10.23 6.85
C SER A 152 2.24 9.00 7.03
N ALA A 153 3.16 8.78 6.11
CA ALA A 153 4.11 7.67 6.22
C ALA A 153 5.03 7.83 7.43
N ALA A 154 5.52 9.05 7.68
CA ALA A 154 6.33 9.36 8.86
C ALA A 154 5.57 9.09 10.16
N HIS A 155 4.30 9.49 10.24
CA HIS A 155 3.45 9.21 11.39
C HIS A 155 3.33 7.70 11.67
N VAL A 156 3.09 6.91 10.63
CA VAL A 156 2.99 5.45 10.77
C VAL A 156 4.31 4.86 11.26
N LEU A 157 5.43 5.25 10.66
CA LEU A 157 6.75 4.75 11.06
C LEU A 157 7.15 5.15 12.48
N GLU A 158 6.71 6.32 12.94
CA GLU A 158 6.99 6.83 14.27
C GLU A 158 6.14 6.16 15.36
N HIS A 159 4.87 5.90 15.09
CA HIS A 159 3.91 5.46 16.10
C HIS A 159 3.58 3.96 16.05
N PHE A 160 3.97 3.26 15.01
CA PHE A 160 3.72 1.83 14.85
C PHE A 160 5.01 1.06 14.60
N PRO A 161 5.15 -0.16 15.13
CA PRO A 161 6.37 -0.93 14.99
C PRO A 161 6.48 -1.58 13.60
N VAL A 162 6.66 -0.78 12.55
CA VAL A 162 6.87 -1.29 11.19
C VAL A 162 8.27 -1.84 11.07
N GLY A 163 8.38 -3.15 10.86
CA GLY A 163 9.66 -3.84 10.66
C GLY A 163 9.86 -4.25 9.20
N ASP A 164 10.85 -5.09 9.00
CA ASP A 164 11.14 -5.71 7.70
C ASP A 164 10.40 -7.05 7.49
N GLY A 165 9.51 -7.40 8.41
CA GLY A 165 8.74 -8.64 8.37
C GLY A 165 9.48 -9.88 8.84
N MET A 166 10.77 -9.79 9.15
CA MET A 166 11.60 -10.95 9.53
C MET A 166 11.10 -11.66 10.79
N ASN A 167 10.51 -10.92 11.72
CA ASN A 167 10.03 -11.44 13.00
C ASN A 167 8.51 -11.62 13.03
N SER A 168 7.83 -11.51 11.90
CA SER A 168 6.39 -11.69 11.86
C SER A 168 6.01 -13.17 11.98
N THR A 169 5.08 -13.45 12.88
CA THR A 169 4.51 -14.79 13.07
C THR A 169 3.06 -14.89 12.60
N ILE A 170 2.51 -13.82 12.04
CA ILE A 170 1.12 -13.81 11.56
C ILE A 170 1.05 -14.65 10.27
N PRO A 171 0.23 -15.73 10.24
CA PRO A 171 0.10 -16.56 9.04
C PRO A 171 -0.49 -15.80 7.85
N HIS A 172 -0.02 -16.09 6.65
CA HIS A 172 -0.56 -15.50 5.42
C HIS A 172 -2.05 -15.77 5.22
N SER A 173 -2.52 -16.94 5.63
CA SER A 173 -3.92 -17.35 5.52
C SER A 173 -4.90 -16.48 6.30
N GLU A 174 -4.39 -15.65 7.20
CA GLU A 174 -5.21 -14.72 7.97
C GLU A 174 -5.49 -13.40 7.24
N PHE A 175 -4.82 -13.18 6.11
CA PHE A 175 -4.96 -11.95 5.32
C PHE A 175 -5.73 -12.22 4.04
N VAL A 176 -6.70 -11.36 3.76
CA VAL A 176 -7.62 -11.51 2.64
C VAL A 176 -7.61 -10.24 1.80
N VAL A 177 -7.59 -10.41 0.48
CA VAL A 177 -7.96 -9.34 -0.45
C VAL A 177 -9.48 -9.38 -0.60
N ALA A 178 -10.15 -8.36 -0.11
CA ALA A 178 -11.61 -8.26 -0.20
C ALA A 178 -12.01 -7.56 -1.51
N ASP A 179 -13.05 -8.06 -2.15
CA ASP A 179 -13.67 -7.42 -3.31
C ASP A 179 -14.81 -6.51 -2.84
N GLU A 180 -14.70 -5.22 -3.10
CA GLU A 180 -15.73 -4.25 -2.71
C GLU A 180 -17.05 -4.44 -3.45
N SER A 181 -17.08 -5.18 -4.55
CA SER A 181 -18.30 -5.45 -5.30
C SER A 181 -19.33 -6.26 -4.48
N GLU A 182 -18.89 -7.00 -3.48
CA GLU A 182 -19.80 -7.76 -2.60
C GLU A 182 -20.49 -6.88 -1.54
N GLU A 183 -19.90 -5.74 -1.17
CA GLU A 183 -20.52 -4.85 -0.16
C GLU A 183 -21.64 -4.00 -0.74
N ALA A 184 -21.60 -3.67 -2.03
CA ALA A 184 -22.61 -2.88 -2.69
C ALA A 184 -23.96 -3.60 -2.87
N GLY A 185 -23.97 -4.93 -2.79
CA GLY A 185 -25.17 -5.77 -2.95
C GLY A 185 -25.99 -5.98 -1.67
N LYS A 186 -25.47 -5.63 -0.50
CA LYS A 186 -26.14 -5.87 0.79
C LYS A 186 -26.93 -4.67 1.34
N GLY A 187 -26.89 -3.53 0.65
CA GLY A 187 -27.60 -2.30 1.05
C GLY A 187 -28.95 -2.06 0.40
N GLY A 188 -29.51 -3.01 -0.29
CA GLY A 188 -30.67 -2.84 -1.16
C GLY A 188 -31.96 -3.55 -0.74
N GLU A 189 -32.15 -3.88 0.54
CA GLU A 189 -33.45 -4.35 1.04
C GLU A 189 -33.88 -3.57 2.28
N LEU A 190 -34.63 -2.52 2.04
CA LEU A 190 -35.61 -1.94 2.96
C LEU A 190 -36.90 -1.68 2.19
#